data_d5e6209757b80759032585bb0094c596
#
_entry.id   d5e6209757b80759032585bb0094c596
#
_cell.length_a   1.000
_cell.length_b   1.000
_cell.length_c   1.000
_cell.angle_alpha   90.00
_cell.angle_beta   90.00
_cell.angle_gamma   90.00
#
_symmetry.space_group_name_H-M   'P 1'
#
loop_
_entity.id
_entity.type
_entity.pdbx_description
1 polymer ?
#
loop_
_entity_poly.entity_id
_entity_poly.type
_entity_poly.pdbx_seq_one_letter_code
_entity_poly.pdbx_strand_id
1 'polypeptide(L)'
;MTTFHSTRSTTDSLTSKQAIRKGIADDGGLFVTDSLGETHVDIVSLAGKSYQQIAFDVLSVLLPDYTEAELKECIDEAYGPQWSDEKITPVKPLGDDYVMELFNGPTSAFKDVALQILPRFMARTTPADGDADEKIMIVTATSGDTGKAALAGFADAAGTGITVFYPEGKVSQVQELQMTTQSGSNVNVCAVKGNFDDAQSAVKRIFGDKELAERLADDSHVVLSSANSINVGRLVPQVVYYFSAYAQLLERQVINVGDEVEFVVPTGNFGDILAGYYAKLLGLPVKHLVVASDKNNVLFDFLTSGTYNRQRPFFQTISPSMDILISSNLERMLYYMSDKDTRLISMLMNDLSQWGAYEVPEPMMKKIRSIFGTGWADENQVREMIADCWNKNHYVIDPHTACGYYVMQQMPRDPLTPRVLLSTASPYKFPRVVNESLGLDASGTDFECMDVLAKATGTTAPAALRGLETADVRFDNVVEIDGMEGFVEQAAKAL
;
A
#
# COMPACT_ATOMS: atom_id res chain seq x y z
N MET A 1 -18.74 -4.81 -21.08
CA MET A 1 -18.62 -4.61 -19.62
C MET A 1 -17.21 -4.99 -19.22
N THR A 2 -16.55 -4.16 -18.44
CA THR A 2 -15.24 -4.50 -17.87
C THR A 2 -15.42 -5.67 -16.91
N THR A 3 -14.69 -6.75 -17.13
CA THR A 3 -14.71 -7.94 -16.27
C THR A 3 -13.33 -8.18 -15.69
N PHE A 4 -13.31 -8.73 -14.49
CA PHE A 4 -12.10 -9.12 -13.78
C PHE A 4 -11.97 -10.64 -13.76
N HIS A 5 -10.76 -11.12 -13.96
CA HIS A 5 -10.40 -12.54 -13.87
C HIS A 5 -9.05 -12.69 -13.17
N SER A 6 -8.66 -13.94 -12.91
CA SER A 6 -7.35 -14.25 -12.32
C SER A 6 -6.20 -13.96 -13.29
N THR A 7 -5.06 -13.51 -12.78
CA THR A 7 -3.78 -13.49 -13.53
C THR A 7 -3.36 -14.86 -14.07
N ARG A 8 -3.91 -15.95 -13.50
CA ARG A 8 -3.52 -17.33 -13.82
C ARG A 8 -4.57 -18.10 -14.62
N SER A 9 -5.80 -17.56 -14.74
CA SER A 9 -6.91 -18.18 -15.44
C SER A 9 -7.90 -17.14 -15.96
N THR A 10 -8.54 -17.42 -17.08
CA THR A 10 -9.61 -16.59 -17.66
C THR A 10 -11.00 -17.17 -17.41
N THR A 11 -11.14 -18.16 -16.52
CA THR A 11 -12.43 -18.82 -16.24
C THR A 11 -13.39 -17.94 -15.45
N ASP A 12 -12.86 -17.08 -14.57
CA ASP A 12 -13.66 -16.13 -13.81
C ASP A 12 -14.07 -14.95 -14.72
N SER A 13 -15.27 -14.42 -14.48
CA SER A 13 -15.76 -13.19 -15.11
C SER A 13 -16.54 -12.41 -14.07
N LEU A 14 -15.82 -11.64 -13.25
CA LEU A 14 -16.36 -10.90 -12.11
C LEU A 14 -16.50 -9.41 -12.46
N THR A 15 -17.48 -8.75 -11.84
CA THR A 15 -17.53 -7.30 -11.81
C THR A 15 -16.44 -6.75 -10.87
N SER A 16 -16.15 -5.44 -10.89
CA SER A 16 -15.20 -4.86 -9.96
C SER A 16 -15.67 -4.98 -8.51
N LYS A 17 -16.97 -4.85 -8.25
CA LYS A 17 -17.57 -5.07 -6.93
C LYS A 17 -17.32 -6.48 -6.42
N GLN A 18 -17.53 -7.49 -7.26
CA GLN A 18 -17.29 -8.90 -6.91
C GLN A 18 -15.80 -9.19 -6.67
N ALA A 19 -14.91 -8.64 -7.52
CA ALA A 19 -13.47 -8.82 -7.36
C ALA A 19 -12.93 -8.15 -6.07
N ILE A 20 -13.44 -6.97 -5.71
CA ILE A 20 -13.09 -6.28 -4.45
C ILE A 20 -13.58 -7.07 -3.24
N ARG A 21 -14.83 -7.59 -3.27
CA ARG A 21 -15.39 -8.38 -2.17
C ARG A 21 -14.61 -9.68 -1.97
N LYS A 22 -14.30 -10.40 -3.05
CA LYS A 22 -13.56 -11.66 -3.01
C LYS A 22 -12.09 -11.48 -2.63
N GLY A 23 -11.46 -10.42 -3.10
CA GLY A 23 -10.09 -10.01 -2.78
C GLY A 23 -8.98 -10.79 -3.49
N ILE A 24 -9.12 -12.11 -3.66
CA ILE A 24 -8.16 -13.01 -4.35
C ILE A 24 -8.93 -14.10 -5.11
N ALA A 25 -8.38 -14.58 -6.22
CA ALA A 25 -8.99 -15.66 -6.99
C ALA A 25 -8.77 -17.04 -6.34
N ASP A 26 -9.63 -18.01 -6.65
CA ASP A 26 -9.60 -19.37 -6.05
C ASP A 26 -8.32 -20.15 -6.40
N ASP A 27 -7.69 -19.81 -7.53
CA ASP A 27 -6.41 -20.37 -7.95
C ASP A 27 -5.19 -19.67 -7.31
N GLY A 28 -5.44 -18.73 -6.40
CA GLY A 28 -4.44 -17.90 -5.73
C GLY A 28 -3.85 -16.80 -6.61
N GLY A 29 -4.36 -16.61 -7.83
CA GLY A 29 -4.02 -15.50 -8.72
C GLY A 29 -4.66 -14.19 -8.28
N LEU A 30 -4.22 -13.09 -8.86
CA LEU A 30 -4.69 -11.76 -8.53
C LEU A 30 -5.69 -11.27 -9.58
N PHE A 31 -6.72 -10.54 -9.15
CA PHE A 31 -7.71 -10.01 -10.10
C PHE A 31 -7.12 -8.90 -10.97
N VAL A 32 -7.32 -9.04 -12.29
CA VAL A 32 -6.93 -8.12 -13.36
C VAL A 32 -8.08 -7.94 -14.34
N THR A 33 -8.02 -6.89 -15.15
CA THR A 33 -8.95 -6.68 -16.27
C THR A 33 -8.20 -6.52 -17.57
N ASP A 34 -8.73 -7.08 -18.65
CA ASP A 34 -8.16 -6.93 -20.00
C ASP A 34 -8.41 -5.56 -20.61
N SER A 35 -9.42 -4.84 -20.13
CA SER A 35 -9.78 -3.51 -20.64
C SER A 35 -8.91 -2.39 -20.09
N LEU A 36 -7.94 -2.67 -19.22
CA LEU A 36 -7.02 -1.64 -18.72
C LEU A 36 -6.23 -1.02 -19.89
N GLY A 37 -6.33 0.30 -20.03
CA GLY A 37 -5.70 1.05 -21.13
C GLY A 37 -6.57 1.22 -22.37
N GLU A 38 -7.77 0.64 -22.44
CA GLU A 38 -8.73 0.90 -23.52
C GLU A 38 -9.43 2.27 -23.40
N THR A 39 -9.57 2.75 -22.16
CA THR A 39 -10.12 4.07 -21.84
C THR A 39 -9.08 4.89 -21.12
N HIS A 40 -8.85 6.12 -21.59
CA HIS A 40 -7.91 7.05 -20.97
C HIS A 40 -8.63 8.07 -20.10
N VAL A 41 -7.95 8.55 -19.07
CA VAL A 41 -8.37 9.70 -18.28
C VAL A 41 -7.96 10.97 -19.02
N ASP A 42 -8.86 11.94 -19.07
CA ASP A 42 -8.58 13.23 -19.74
C ASP A 42 -7.59 14.09 -18.94
N ILE A 43 -6.32 14.02 -19.33
CA ILE A 43 -5.24 14.77 -18.70
C ILE A 43 -5.31 16.29 -18.93
N VAL A 44 -6.04 16.75 -19.97
CA VAL A 44 -6.17 18.18 -20.28
C VAL A 44 -7.01 18.89 -19.23
N SER A 45 -7.99 18.19 -18.67
CA SER A 45 -8.92 18.74 -17.68
C SER A 45 -8.44 18.62 -16.23
N LEU A 46 -7.24 18.11 -15.96
CA LEU A 46 -6.77 17.84 -14.58
C LEU A 46 -6.44 19.13 -13.79
N ALA A 47 -5.86 20.13 -14.45
CA ALA A 47 -5.43 21.35 -13.76
C ALA A 47 -6.58 22.06 -13.04
N GLY A 48 -6.37 22.36 -11.77
CA GLY A 48 -7.37 23.03 -10.92
C GLY A 48 -8.47 22.12 -10.34
N LYS A 49 -8.48 20.81 -10.66
CA LYS A 49 -9.37 19.84 -10.00
C LYS A 49 -8.91 19.53 -8.57
N SER A 50 -9.87 19.35 -7.69
CA SER A 50 -9.61 18.80 -6.36
C SER A 50 -9.21 17.32 -6.44
N TYR A 51 -8.61 16.78 -5.37
CA TYR A 51 -8.28 15.36 -5.28
C TYR A 51 -9.51 14.47 -5.51
N GLN A 52 -10.66 14.85 -4.92
CA GLN A 52 -11.92 14.11 -5.05
C GLN A 52 -12.43 14.08 -6.51
N GLN A 53 -12.30 15.19 -7.23
CA GLN A 53 -12.67 15.26 -8.66
C GLN A 53 -11.77 14.37 -9.52
N ILE A 54 -10.45 14.38 -9.26
CA ILE A 54 -9.50 13.51 -9.94
C ILE A 54 -9.77 12.03 -9.59
N ALA A 55 -10.08 11.75 -8.30
CA ALA A 55 -10.45 10.42 -7.86
C ALA A 55 -11.69 9.90 -8.59
N PHE A 56 -12.70 10.75 -8.78
CA PHE A 56 -13.89 10.37 -9.53
C PHE A 56 -13.57 10.04 -10.99
N ASP A 57 -12.77 10.86 -11.68
CA ASP A 57 -12.40 10.62 -13.08
C ASP A 57 -11.65 9.30 -13.25
N VAL A 58 -10.68 9.02 -12.36
CA VAL A 58 -9.85 7.80 -12.42
C VAL A 58 -10.65 6.56 -12.03
N LEU A 59 -11.39 6.63 -10.92
CA LEU A 59 -12.10 5.47 -10.38
C LEU A 59 -13.32 5.09 -11.24
N SER A 60 -13.95 6.04 -11.92
CA SER A 60 -15.04 5.75 -12.87
C SER A 60 -14.57 4.87 -14.04
N VAL A 61 -13.32 5.02 -14.47
CA VAL A 61 -12.73 4.18 -15.53
C VAL A 61 -12.37 2.79 -14.99
N LEU A 62 -11.82 2.74 -13.76
CA LEU A 62 -11.32 1.49 -13.18
C LEU A 62 -12.40 0.63 -12.54
N LEU A 63 -13.50 1.24 -12.08
CA LEU A 63 -14.61 0.59 -11.35
C LEU A 63 -15.97 0.91 -12.00
N PRO A 64 -16.21 0.52 -13.27
CA PRO A 64 -17.34 0.98 -14.06
C PRO A 64 -18.71 0.42 -13.64
N ASP A 65 -18.76 -0.55 -12.74
CA ASP A 65 -20.01 -1.11 -12.16
C ASP A 65 -20.45 -0.41 -10.87
N TYR A 66 -19.62 0.50 -10.32
CA TYR A 66 -20.09 1.46 -9.31
C TYR A 66 -20.84 2.60 -10.01
N THR A 67 -22.00 2.95 -9.51
CA THR A 67 -22.73 4.14 -9.99
C THR A 67 -22.00 5.42 -9.64
N GLU A 68 -22.29 6.48 -10.36
CA GLU A 68 -21.73 7.81 -10.09
C GLU A 68 -21.99 8.27 -8.64
N ALA A 69 -23.19 8.01 -8.12
CA ALA A 69 -23.56 8.34 -6.74
C ALA A 69 -22.73 7.55 -5.72
N GLU A 70 -22.60 6.23 -5.91
CA GLU A 70 -21.81 5.37 -5.03
C GLU A 70 -20.34 5.79 -5.00
N LEU A 71 -19.74 6.10 -6.18
CA LEU A 71 -18.35 6.55 -6.25
C LEU A 71 -18.15 7.89 -5.54
N LYS A 72 -19.04 8.86 -5.74
CA LYS A 72 -18.96 10.16 -5.08
C LYS A 72 -19.06 10.03 -3.56
N GLU A 73 -20.02 9.28 -3.07
CA GLU A 73 -20.15 8.99 -1.64
C GLU A 73 -18.89 8.32 -1.07
N CYS A 74 -18.36 7.27 -1.73
CA CYS A 74 -17.14 6.61 -1.29
C CYS A 74 -15.95 7.58 -1.22
N ILE A 75 -15.80 8.43 -2.23
CA ILE A 75 -14.70 9.39 -2.34
C ILE A 75 -14.82 10.48 -1.28
N ASP A 76 -16.01 11.08 -1.10
CA ASP A 76 -16.24 12.16 -0.13
C ASP A 76 -16.03 11.67 1.31
N GLU A 77 -16.48 10.45 1.63
CA GLU A 77 -16.28 9.84 2.93
C GLU A 77 -14.80 9.47 3.20
N ALA A 78 -14.05 9.06 2.15
CA ALA A 78 -12.67 8.61 2.28
C ALA A 78 -11.67 9.78 2.32
N TYR A 79 -11.92 10.84 1.57
CA TYR A 79 -10.98 11.94 1.35
C TYR A 79 -11.55 13.27 1.86
N GLY A 80 -11.91 13.28 3.15
CA GLY A 80 -12.55 14.39 3.86
C GLY A 80 -11.65 15.00 4.95
N PRO A 81 -12.26 15.52 6.03
CA PRO A 81 -11.57 16.29 7.07
C PRO A 81 -10.60 15.48 7.94
N GLN A 82 -10.57 14.15 7.82
CA GLN A 82 -9.61 13.28 8.49
C GLN A 82 -8.18 13.40 7.92
N TRP A 83 -8.00 14.09 6.80
CA TRP A 83 -6.70 14.36 6.18
C TRP A 83 -6.16 15.71 6.67
N SER A 84 -4.85 15.78 6.91
CA SER A 84 -4.19 17.00 7.40
C SER A 84 -3.89 18.03 6.31
N ASP A 85 -4.02 17.65 5.04
CA ASP A 85 -3.86 18.53 3.88
C ASP A 85 -5.06 18.37 2.92
N GLU A 86 -5.62 19.47 2.46
CA GLU A 86 -6.77 19.47 1.54
C GLU A 86 -6.47 18.87 0.16
N LYS A 87 -5.19 18.87 -0.24
CA LYS A 87 -4.73 18.21 -1.46
C LYS A 87 -4.56 16.70 -1.29
N ILE A 88 -4.79 16.15 -0.11
CA ILE A 88 -4.66 14.73 0.27
C ILE A 88 -3.22 14.20 0.07
N THR A 89 -2.64 14.39 -1.10
CA THR A 89 -1.28 13.98 -1.47
C THR A 89 -0.51 15.18 -2.08
N PRO A 90 -0.18 16.19 -1.26
CA PRO A 90 0.47 17.40 -1.76
C PRO A 90 1.85 17.10 -2.35
N VAL A 91 2.15 17.76 -3.48
CA VAL A 91 3.49 17.76 -4.11
C VAL A 91 4.24 18.99 -3.65
N LYS A 92 5.45 18.83 -3.13
CA LYS A 92 6.31 19.91 -2.65
C LYS A 92 7.64 19.94 -3.41
N PRO A 93 8.29 21.09 -3.55
CA PRO A 93 9.65 21.16 -4.09
C PRO A 93 10.65 20.42 -3.17
N LEU A 94 11.63 19.75 -3.79
CA LEU A 94 12.73 19.07 -3.10
C LEU A 94 14.04 19.35 -3.87
N GLY A 95 14.66 20.48 -3.60
CA GLY A 95 15.76 20.98 -4.43
C GLY A 95 15.30 21.25 -5.86
N ASP A 96 15.93 20.60 -6.83
CA ASP A 96 15.55 20.66 -8.24
C ASP A 96 14.46 19.65 -8.64
N ASP A 97 14.04 18.79 -7.72
CA ASP A 97 13.05 17.73 -7.90
C ASP A 97 11.80 18.02 -7.05
N TYR A 98 10.91 17.04 -6.93
CA TYR A 98 9.67 17.15 -6.17
C TYR A 98 9.51 15.95 -5.25
N VAL A 99 8.76 16.14 -4.17
CA VAL A 99 8.31 15.08 -3.27
C VAL A 99 6.79 15.11 -3.17
N MET A 100 6.16 13.93 -3.29
CA MET A 100 4.72 13.76 -3.07
C MET A 100 4.51 13.14 -1.69
N GLU A 101 3.88 13.90 -0.78
CA GLU A 101 3.60 13.44 0.58
C GLU A 101 2.34 12.57 0.60
N LEU A 102 2.51 11.28 0.84
CA LEU A 102 1.42 10.30 0.91
C LEU A 102 0.98 9.99 2.35
N PHE A 103 1.49 10.72 3.33
CA PHE A 103 1.34 10.42 4.75
C PHE A 103 0.43 11.42 5.51
N ASN A 104 -0.37 12.18 4.80
CA ASN A 104 -1.28 13.17 5.40
C ASN A 104 -2.60 12.57 5.92
N GLY A 105 -2.77 11.25 5.82
CA GLY A 105 -3.93 10.52 6.30
C GLY A 105 -3.88 10.19 7.80
N PRO A 106 -4.95 9.54 8.32
CA PRO A 106 -5.15 9.29 9.76
C PRO A 106 -4.02 8.50 10.44
N THR A 107 -3.30 7.66 9.71
CA THR A 107 -2.25 6.81 10.28
C THR A 107 -0.85 7.22 9.87
N SER A 108 -0.73 8.33 9.15
CA SER A 108 0.52 8.92 8.70
C SER A 108 1.37 8.00 7.81
N ALA A 109 0.70 7.24 6.92
CA ALA A 109 1.34 6.38 5.92
C ALA A 109 0.50 6.34 4.63
N PHE A 110 1.13 6.11 3.47
CA PHE A 110 0.49 6.07 2.15
C PHE A 110 -0.68 5.08 2.05
N LYS A 111 -0.66 4.06 2.91
CA LYS A 111 -1.68 3.01 2.96
C LYS A 111 -3.07 3.56 3.26
N ASP A 112 -3.15 4.71 3.93
CA ASP A 112 -4.41 5.41 4.19
C ASP A 112 -5.18 5.73 2.91
N VAL A 113 -4.48 6.11 1.83
CA VAL A 113 -5.13 6.47 0.56
C VAL A 113 -6.06 5.36 0.07
N ALA A 114 -5.63 4.12 0.15
CA ALA A 114 -6.44 2.99 -0.26
C ALA A 114 -7.33 2.43 0.85
N LEU A 115 -6.86 2.44 2.10
CA LEU A 115 -7.57 1.79 3.21
C LEU A 115 -8.68 2.67 3.79
N GLN A 116 -8.69 3.98 3.52
CA GLN A 116 -9.85 4.81 3.85
C GLN A 116 -11.02 4.58 2.87
N ILE A 117 -10.80 4.23 1.63
CA ILE A 117 -11.88 4.03 0.65
C ILE A 117 -12.31 2.55 0.51
N LEU A 118 -11.42 1.58 0.71
CA LEU A 118 -11.72 0.16 0.53
C LEU A 118 -12.96 -0.34 1.30
N PRO A 119 -13.14 -0.04 2.61
CA PRO A 119 -14.33 -0.47 3.34
C PRO A 119 -15.62 0.13 2.76
N ARG A 120 -15.56 1.34 2.22
CA ARG A 120 -16.69 2.00 1.57
C ARG A 120 -17.07 1.31 0.26
N PHE A 121 -16.07 0.87 -0.50
CA PHE A 121 -16.31 0.01 -1.66
C PHE A 121 -16.96 -1.31 -1.25
N MET A 122 -16.41 -1.99 -0.23
CA MET A 122 -16.93 -3.26 0.26
C MET A 122 -18.39 -3.15 0.76
N ALA A 123 -18.73 -2.09 1.48
CA ALA A 123 -20.09 -1.84 1.96
C ALA A 123 -21.12 -1.67 0.83
N ARG A 124 -20.69 -1.39 -0.40
CA ARG A 124 -21.54 -1.25 -1.60
C ARG A 124 -21.53 -2.48 -2.52
N THR A 125 -20.95 -3.59 -2.03
CA THR A 125 -20.99 -4.87 -2.73
C THR A 125 -22.18 -5.69 -2.26
N THR A 126 -22.75 -6.51 -3.16
CA THR A 126 -23.81 -7.44 -2.83
C THR A 126 -23.23 -8.85 -2.67
N PRO A 127 -23.66 -9.63 -1.67
CA PRO A 127 -23.31 -11.05 -1.57
C PRO A 127 -23.68 -11.84 -2.83
N ALA A 128 -22.92 -12.89 -3.12
CA ALA A 128 -23.14 -13.69 -4.33
C ALA A 128 -24.48 -14.44 -4.31
N ASP A 129 -24.94 -14.85 -3.14
CA ASP A 129 -26.19 -15.56 -2.88
C ASP A 129 -27.37 -14.64 -2.53
N GLY A 130 -27.12 -13.32 -2.40
CA GLY A 130 -28.13 -12.33 -2.08
C GLY A 130 -28.51 -12.26 -0.59
N ASP A 131 -27.73 -12.86 0.32
CA ASP A 131 -27.93 -12.73 1.76
C ASP A 131 -27.63 -11.29 2.21
N ALA A 132 -28.68 -10.54 2.53
CA ALA A 132 -28.57 -9.13 2.95
C ALA A 132 -27.90 -8.96 4.33
N ASP A 133 -27.87 -10.00 5.15
CA ASP A 133 -27.31 -9.99 6.50
C ASP A 133 -25.83 -10.41 6.52
N GLU A 134 -25.28 -10.89 5.39
CA GLU A 134 -23.89 -11.30 5.29
C GLU A 134 -22.91 -10.13 5.52
N LYS A 135 -22.02 -10.30 6.49
CA LYS A 135 -20.97 -9.35 6.83
C LYS A 135 -19.58 -9.84 6.37
N ILE A 136 -18.68 -8.91 6.20
CA ILE A 136 -17.29 -9.22 5.79
C ILE A 136 -16.36 -9.05 6.99
N MET A 137 -15.65 -10.11 7.38
CA MET A 137 -14.57 -10.02 8.37
C MET A 137 -13.21 -9.98 7.67
N ILE A 138 -12.53 -8.87 7.86
CA ILE A 138 -11.13 -8.72 7.42
C ILE A 138 -10.22 -9.35 8.46
N VAL A 139 -9.37 -10.27 8.03
CA VAL A 139 -8.34 -10.87 8.88
C VAL A 139 -6.96 -10.57 8.30
N THR A 140 -6.05 -10.03 9.08
CA THR A 140 -4.70 -9.71 8.62
C THR A 140 -3.66 -9.88 9.72
N ALA A 141 -2.46 -10.32 9.34
CA ALA A 141 -1.27 -10.19 10.16
C ALA A 141 -0.45 -8.99 9.66
N THR A 142 0.17 -8.25 10.56
CA THR A 142 0.92 -7.04 10.25
C THR A 142 2.23 -6.96 11.03
N SER A 143 3.25 -6.38 10.38
CA SER A 143 4.47 -5.91 11.05
C SER A 143 4.40 -4.42 11.43
N GLY A 144 3.23 -3.76 11.29
CA GLY A 144 3.04 -2.37 11.67
C GLY A 144 2.00 -1.63 10.82
N ASP A 145 2.42 -0.84 9.85
CA ASP A 145 1.62 0.17 9.14
C ASP A 145 0.34 -0.33 8.45
N THR A 146 0.38 -1.52 7.84
CA THR A 146 -0.80 -2.04 7.11
C THR A 146 -1.95 -2.34 8.06
N GLY A 147 -1.67 -3.00 9.20
CA GLY A 147 -2.70 -3.33 10.18
C GLY A 147 -3.34 -2.08 10.76
N LYS A 148 -2.52 -1.09 11.12
CA LYS A 148 -3.05 0.19 11.65
C LYS A 148 -3.91 0.92 10.63
N ALA A 149 -3.44 1.06 9.39
CA ALA A 149 -4.21 1.74 8.36
C ALA A 149 -5.54 1.01 8.04
N ALA A 150 -5.51 -0.34 8.08
CA ALA A 150 -6.72 -1.13 7.92
C ALA A 150 -7.70 -0.93 9.10
N LEU A 151 -7.21 -1.00 10.35
CA LEU A 151 -8.03 -0.71 11.52
C LEU A 151 -8.71 0.66 11.43
N ALA A 152 -7.95 1.70 11.09
CA ALA A 152 -8.49 3.06 10.98
C ALA A 152 -9.52 3.21 9.84
N GLY A 153 -9.32 2.51 8.71
CA GLY A 153 -10.24 2.55 7.58
C GLY A 153 -11.54 1.78 7.83
N PHE A 154 -11.44 0.61 8.46
CA PHE A 154 -12.58 -0.27 8.74
C PHE A 154 -13.32 0.06 10.03
N ALA A 155 -12.78 0.94 10.90
CA ALA A 155 -13.45 1.34 12.13
C ALA A 155 -14.86 1.85 11.85
N ASP A 156 -15.86 1.19 12.46
CA ASP A 156 -17.30 1.47 12.32
C ASP A 156 -17.83 1.46 10.87
N ALA A 157 -17.12 0.85 9.93
CA ALA A 157 -17.59 0.70 8.55
C ALA A 157 -18.72 -0.35 8.48
N ALA A 158 -19.84 0.04 7.88
CA ALA A 158 -21.06 -0.77 7.84
C ALA A 158 -20.83 -2.14 7.16
N GLY A 159 -21.41 -3.20 7.73
CA GLY A 159 -21.34 -4.56 7.19
C GLY A 159 -19.96 -5.19 7.20
N THR A 160 -19.00 -4.60 7.92
CA THR A 160 -17.63 -5.09 8.00
C THR A 160 -17.14 -5.21 9.42
N GLY A 161 -16.23 -6.14 9.66
CA GLY A 161 -15.41 -6.23 10.87
C GLY A 161 -13.95 -6.43 10.50
N ILE A 162 -13.06 -6.18 11.45
CA ILE A 162 -11.62 -6.38 11.23
C ILE A 162 -10.95 -6.98 12.45
N THR A 163 -10.11 -7.99 12.20
CA THR A 163 -9.22 -8.60 13.19
C THR A 163 -7.78 -8.48 12.71
N VAL A 164 -6.94 -7.82 13.50
CA VAL A 164 -5.53 -7.61 13.21
C VAL A 164 -4.67 -8.35 14.23
N PHE A 165 -3.76 -9.18 13.73
CA PHE A 165 -2.75 -9.85 14.53
C PHE A 165 -1.38 -9.21 14.32
N TYR A 166 -0.60 -9.04 15.39
CA TYR A 166 0.77 -8.56 15.33
C TYR A 166 1.68 -9.34 16.28
N PRO A 167 2.97 -9.55 15.98
CA PRO A 167 3.87 -10.29 16.84
C PRO A 167 4.19 -9.48 18.10
N GLU A 168 3.98 -10.09 19.28
CA GLU A 168 4.20 -9.47 20.60
C GLU A 168 5.64 -8.96 20.73
N GLY A 169 5.79 -7.67 21.09
CA GLY A 169 7.08 -7.03 21.32
C GLY A 169 7.99 -6.90 20.08
N LYS A 170 7.46 -7.04 18.86
CA LYS A 170 8.23 -6.98 17.61
C LYS A 170 7.88 -5.78 16.73
N VAL A 171 6.99 -4.91 17.17
CA VAL A 171 6.62 -3.66 16.50
C VAL A 171 7.12 -2.47 17.34
N SER A 172 7.26 -1.28 16.75
CA SER A 172 7.65 -0.09 17.50
C SER A 172 6.54 0.34 18.47
N GLN A 173 6.89 1.09 19.53
CA GLN A 173 5.92 1.60 20.50
C GLN A 173 4.80 2.39 19.81
N VAL A 174 5.14 3.27 18.86
CA VAL A 174 4.15 4.04 18.10
C VAL A 174 3.22 3.13 17.32
N GLN A 175 3.76 2.11 16.63
CA GLN A 175 2.94 1.18 15.84
C GLN A 175 2.02 0.33 16.71
N GLU A 176 2.50 -0.15 17.86
CA GLU A 176 1.70 -0.91 18.82
C GLU A 176 0.55 -0.06 19.36
N LEU A 177 0.84 1.14 19.86
CA LEU A 177 -0.17 2.06 20.35
C LEU A 177 -1.17 2.46 19.25
N GLN A 178 -0.71 2.67 18.03
CA GLN A 178 -1.63 2.92 16.92
C GLN A 178 -2.68 1.82 16.74
N MET A 179 -2.34 0.56 17.01
CA MET A 179 -3.28 -0.57 16.92
C MET A 179 -4.09 -0.73 18.19
N THR A 180 -3.43 -0.79 19.35
CA THR A 180 -4.06 -1.12 20.63
C THR A 180 -4.99 -0.03 21.19
N THR A 181 -4.86 1.21 20.72
CA THR A 181 -5.74 2.34 21.09
C THR A 181 -6.85 2.61 20.07
N GLN A 182 -6.91 1.85 18.95
CA GLN A 182 -7.87 2.11 17.88
C GLN A 182 -9.32 2.05 18.39
N SER A 183 -10.11 3.07 18.08
CA SER A 183 -11.55 3.12 18.33
C SER A 183 -12.33 2.33 17.28
N GLY A 184 -13.60 2.08 17.55
CA GLY A 184 -14.53 1.35 16.68
C GLY A 184 -15.14 0.15 17.40
N SER A 185 -16.39 -0.16 17.09
CA SER A 185 -17.14 -1.28 17.68
C SER A 185 -16.87 -2.61 16.99
N ASN A 186 -16.41 -2.56 15.73
CA ASN A 186 -16.18 -3.67 14.81
C ASN A 186 -14.70 -4.01 14.61
N VAL A 187 -13.80 -3.45 15.45
CA VAL A 187 -12.35 -3.68 15.35
C VAL A 187 -11.87 -4.60 16.48
N ASN A 188 -10.94 -5.51 16.12
CA ASN A 188 -10.31 -6.44 17.04
C ASN A 188 -8.80 -6.45 16.79
N VAL A 189 -8.02 -6.42 17.88
CA VAL A 189 -6.55 -6.45 17.84
C VAL A 189 -6.04 -7.47 18.81
N CYS A 190 -5.09 -8.30 18.39
CA CYS A 190 -4.53 -9.34 19.22
C CYS A 190 -3.03 -9.50 18.96
N ALA A 191 -2.23 -9.42 19.99
CA ALA A 191 -0.82 -9.80 19.95
C ALA A 191 -0.68 -11.32 19.86
N VAL A 192 0.34 -11.80 19.16
CA VAL A 192 0.60 -13.22 18.95
C VAL A 192 2.00 -13.57 19.43
N LYS A 193 2.11 -14.65 20.22
CA LYS A 193 3.41 -15.18 20.64
C LYS A 193 4.05 -15.94 19.49
N GLY A 194 4.93 -15.25 18.77
CA GLY A 194 5.62 -15.76 17.59
C GLY A 194 6.33 -14.64 16.85
N ASN A 195 6.64 -14.89 15.60
CA ASN A 195 7.15 -13.86 14.70
C ASN A 195 6.09 -13.50 13.62
N PHE A 196 6.42 -12.53 12.76
CA PHE A 196 5.50 -12.10 11.71
C PHE A 196 5.16 -13.20 10.70
N ASP A 197 6.13 -14.04 10.33
CA ASP A 197 5.92 -15.13 9.36
C ASP A 197 5.01 -16.23 9.95
N ASP A 198 5.11 -16.49 11.26
CA ASP A 198 4.22 -17.42 11.97
C ASP A 198 2.78 -16.91 11.95
N ALA A 199 2.57 -15.63 12.30
CA ALA A 199 1.26 -15.00 12.27
C ALA A 199 0.66 -14.96 10.86
N GLN A 200 1.46 -14.59 9.85
CA GLN A 200 1.03 -14.58 8.45
C GLN A 200 0.67 -15.97 7.93
N SER A 201 1.44 -16.98 8.33
CA SER A 201 1.17 -18.38 7.97
C SER A 201 -0.12 -18.88 8.63
N ALA A 202 -0.40 -18.48 9.86
CA ALA A 202 -1.65 -18.79 10.54
C ALA A 202 -2.85 -18.11 9.85
N VAL A 203 -2.75 -16.85 9.48
CA VAL A 203 -3.80 -16.16 8.71
C VAL A 203 -4.08 -16.87 7.38
N LYS A 204 -3.04 -17.34 6.67
CA LYS A 204 -3.24 -18.13 5.44
C LYS A 204 -3.95 -19.46 5.70
N ARG A 205 -3.66 -20.14 6.82
CA ARG A 205 -4.40 -21.35 7.21
C ARG A 205 -5.87 -21.04 7.48
N ILE A 206 -6.17 -19.96 8.22
CA ILE A 206 -7.54 -19.49 8.50
C ILE A 206 -8.31 -19.27 7.19
N PHE A 207 -7.72 -18.60 6.19
CA PHE A 207 -8.34 -18.41 4.87
C PHE A 207 -8.52 -19.71 4.08
N GLY A 208 -7.66 -20.70 4.29
CA GLY A 208 -7.73 -22.00 3.60
C GLY A 208 -8.64 -23.02 4.29
N ASP A 209 -9.13 -22.76 5.49
CA ASP A 209 -9.96 -23.66 6.27
C ASP A 209 -11.45 -23.56 5.87
N LYS A 210 -11.92 -24.56 5.12
CA LYS A 210 -13.30 -24.62 4.63
C LYS A 210 -14.30 -24.87 5.76
N GLU A 211 -13.95 -25.69 6.75
CA GLU A 211 -14.83 -25.97 7.88
C GLU A 211 -15.05 -24.72 8.72
N LEU A 212 -14.00 -23.93 8.93
CA LEU A 212 -14.11 -22.61 9.57
C LEU A 212 -14.99 -21.67 8.74
N ALA A 213 -14.77 -21.60 7.43
CA ALA A 213 -15.57 -20.74 6.53
C ALA A 213 -17.05 -21.09 6.58
N GLU A 214 -17.40 -22.39 6.56
CA GLU A 214 -18.77 -22.87 6.70
C GLU A 214 -19.36 -22.49 8.07
N ARG A 215 -18.64 -22.71 9.18
CA ARG A 215 -19.09 -22.31 10.52
C ARG A 215 -19.33 -20.81 10.64
N LEU A 216 -18.45 -19.98 10.09
CA LEU A 216 -18.60 -18.51 10.12
C LEU A 216 -19.83 -18.06 9.32
N ALA A 217 -20.07 -18.67 8.16
CA ALA A 217 -21.25 -18.37 7.34
C ALA A 217 -22.56 -18.81 8.03
N ASP A 218 -22.62 -20.04 8.53
CA ASP A 218 -23.83 -20.62 9.12
C ASP A 218 -24.18 -20.00 10.48
N ASP A 219 -23.18 -19.80 11.36
CA ASP A 219 -23.40 -19.38 12.75
C ASP A 219 -23.43 -17.85 12.91
N SER A 220 -22.76 -17.09 12.04
CA SER A 220 -22.52 -15.66 12.22
C SER A 220 -22.87 -14.81 11.01
N HIS A 221 -23.24 -15.39 9.85
CA HIS A 221 -23.41 -14.71 8.56
C HIS A 221 -22.16 -13.90 8.16
N VAL A 222 -20.97 -14.48 8.39
CA VAL A 222 -19.70 -13.79 8.14
C VAL A 222 -18.89 -14.54 7.09
N VAL A 223 -18.38 -13.78 6.10
CA VAL A 223 -17.38 -14.25 5.13
C VAL A 223 -16.04 -13.59 5.39
N LEU A 224 -14.96 -14.35 5.21
CA LEU A 224 -13.61 -13.81 5.35
C LEU A 224 -13.17 -13.08 4.07
N SER A 225 -12.52 -11.94 4.22
CA SER A 225 -11.88 -11.23 3.12
C SER A 225 -10.56 -10.59 3.56
N SER A 226 -9.77 -10.16 2.58
CA SER A 226 -8.46 -9.58 2.82
C SER A 226 -8.41 -8.10 2.42
N ALA A 227 -7.83 -7.28 3.31
CA ALA A 227 -7.45 -5.90 3.03
C ALA A 227 -5.96 -5.76 2.66
N ASN A 228 -5.27 -6.84 2.31
CA ASN A 228 -3.88 -6.82 1.88
C ASN A 228 -3.72 -6.16 0.50
N SER A 229 -2.49 -5.83 0.12
CA SER A 229 -2.18 -5.17 -1.16
C SER A 229 -2.57 -5.98 -2.40
N ILE A 230 -2.87 -7.28 -2.25
CA ILE A 230 -3.36 -8.16 -3.31
C ILE A 230 -4.81 -7.85 -3.73
N ASN A 231 -5.63 -7.27 -2.85
CA ASN A 231 -6.98 -6.87 -3.20
C ASN A 231 -6.95 -5.72 -4.22
N VAL A 232 -7.66 -5.86 -5.33
CA VAL A 232 -7.72 -4.83 -6.39
C VAL A 232 -8.31 -3.52 -5.86
N GLY A 233 -9.22 -3.57 -4.89
CA GLY A 233 -9.77 -2.38 -4.22
C GLY A 233 -8.75 -1.60 -3.40
N ARG A 234 -7.56 -2.19 -3.11
CA ARG A 234 -6.42 -1.46 -2.56
C ARG A 234 -5.49 -0.89 -3.61
N LEU A 235 -5.45 -1.49 -4.79
CA LEU A 235 -4.57 -1.04 -5.87
C LEU A 235 -5.15 0.19 -6.58
N VAL A 236 -6.41 0.14 -6.98
CA VAL A 236 -6.99 1.17 -7.86
C VAL A 236 -7.05 2.58 -7.25
N PRO A 237 -7.29 2.79 -5.94
CA PRO A 237 -7.24 4.14 -5.37
C PRO A 237 -5.85 4.78 -5.42
N GLN A 238 -4.79 3.97 -5.45
CA GLN A 238 -3.43 4.46 -5.54
C GLN A 238 -3.09 5.04 -6.92
N VAL A 239 -3.84 4.70 -7.96
CA VAL A 239 -3.69 5.30 -9.29
C VAL A 239 -3.98 6.81 -9.25
N VAL A 240 -4.89 7.23 -8.39
CA VAL A 240 -5.37 8.61 -8.27
C VAL A 240 -4.26 9.59 -7.95
N TYR A 241 -3.36 9.27 -7.00
CA TYR A 241 -2.34 10.23 -6.59
C TYR A 241 -1.26 10.47 -7.66
N TYR A 242 -1.05 9.58 -8.62
CA TYR A 242 -0.18 9.85 -9.77
C TYR A 242 -0.79 10.92 -10.68
N PHE A 243 -2.11 10.84 -10.95
CA PHE A 243 -2.84 11.88 -11.67
C PHE A 243 -2.90 13.18 -10.88
N SER A 244 -3.09 13.12 -9.55
CA SER A 244 -3.07 14.29 -8.67
C SER A 244 -1.71 14.98 -8.68
N ALA A 245 -0.60 14.22 -8.65
CA ALA A 245 0.73 14.79 -8.75
C ALA A 245 0.93 15.51 -10.08
N TYR A 246 0.52 14.90 -11.18
CA TYR A 246 0.60 15.51 -12.50
C TYR A 246 -0.22 16.81 -12.57
N ALA A 247 -1.45 16.81 -12.05
CA ALA A 247 -2.31 17.98 -11.97
C ALA A 247 -1.65 19.13 -11.18
N GLN A 248 -1.02 18.82 -10.06
CA GLN A 248 -0.32 19.81 -9.23
C GLN A 248 0.93 20.39 -9.91
N LEU A 249 1.64 19.60 -10.71
CA LEU A 249 2.77 20.10 -11.52
C LEU A 249 2.29 21.00 -12.66
N LEU A 250 1.16 20.68 -13.31
CA LEU A 250 0.50 21.56 -14.29
C LEU A 250 0.06 22.89 -13.65
N GLU A 251 -0.62 22.84 -12.50
CA GLU A 251 -1.08 24.02 -11.77
C GLU A 251 0.07 24.96 -11.41
N ARG A 252 1.24 24.40 -11.06
CA ARG A 252 2.47 25.16 -10.77
C ARG A 252 3.25 25.60 -12.00
N GLN A 253 2.77 25.26 -13.21
CA GLN A 253 3.47 25.55 -14.47
C GLN A 253 4.89 24.94 -14.55
N VAL A 254 5.11 23.82 -13.87
CA VAL A 254 6.36 23.02 -13.94
C VAL A 254 6.41 22.25 -15.25
N ILE A 255 5.26 21.79 -15.71
CA ILE A 255 5.06 21.05 -16.96
C ILE A 255 3.91 21.63 -17.76
N ASN A 256 3.88 21.32 -19.05
CA ASN A 256 2.72 21.50 -19.92
C ASN A 256 1.99 20.15 -20.08
N VAL A 257 0.76 20.20 -20.56
CA VAL A 257 -0.02 18.98 -20.86
C VAL A 257 0.73 18.15 -21.91
N GLY A 258 0.99 16.89 -21.57
CA GLY A 258 1.73 15.96 -22.42
C GLY A 258 3.23 15.84 -22.10
N ASP A 259 3.79 16.75 -21.30
CA ASP A 259 5.18 16.60 -20.81
C ASP A 259 5.27 15.38 -19.88
N GLU A 260 6.38 14.65 -20.00
CA GLU A 260 6.60 13.43 -19.22
C GLU A 260 7.12 13.72 -17.81
N VAL A 261 6.73 12.88 -16.85
CA VAL A 261 7.17 12.90 -15.46
C VAL A 261 7.78 11.55 -15.07
N GLU A 262 8.83 11.56 -14.26
CA GLU A 262 9.44 10.36 -13.67
C GLU A 262 9.04 10.25 -12.21
N PHE A 263 8.66 9.02 -11.76
CA PHE A 263 8.33 8.76 -10.36
C PHE A 263 9.33 7.79 -9.74
N VAL A 264 9.84 8.16 -8.55
CA VAL A 264 10.74 7.30 -7.76
C VAL A 264 9.97 6.78 -6.55
N VAL A 265 9.86 5.47 -6.45
CA VAL A 265 8.91 4.81 -5.53
C VAL A 265 9.64 3.86 -4.59
N PRO A 266 9.66 4.14 -3.27
CA PRO A 266 10.04 3.15 -2.27
C PRO A 266 9.15 1.91 -2.39
N THR A 267 9.73 0.76 -2.74
CA THR A 267 8.95 -0.37 -3.22
C THR A 267 9.19 -1.65 -2.42
N GLY A 268 8.12 -2.19 -1.83
CA GLY A 268 8.06 -3.53 -1.25
C GLY A 268 7.14 -4.44 -2.09
N ASN A 269 5.85 -4.52 -1.76
CA ASN A 269 4.87 -5.40 -2.41
C ASN A 269 4.45 -4.98 -3.83
N PHE A 270 5.14 -4.04 -4.45
CA PHE A 270 4.92 -3.55 -5.82
C PHE A 270 3.54 -2.87 -6.07
N GLY A 271 2.72 -2.68 -5.03
CA GLY A 271 1.37 -2.12 -5.19
C GLY A 271 1.39 -0.66 -5.61
N ASP A 272 2.17 0.17 -4.91
CA ASP A 272 2.32 1.59 -5.15
C ASP A 272 2.83 1.85 -6.59
N ILE A 273 3.98 1.30 -6.95
CA ILE A 273 4.58 1.53 -8.27
C ILE A 273 3.74 0.90 -9.42
N LEU A 274 3.02 -0.19 -9.16
CA LEU A 274 2.08 -0.76 -10.12
C LEU A 274 0.92 0.20 -10.40
N ALA A 275 0.45 0.94 -9.39
CA ALA A 275 -0.55 1.98 -9.58
C ALA A 275 -0.03 3.10 -10.53
N GLY A 276 1.26 3.44 -10.45
CA GLY A 276 1.92 4.31 -11.42
C GLY A 276 1.93 3.73 -12.84
N TYR A 277 2.13 2.43 -12.96
CA TYR A 277 2.02 1.75 -14.25
C TYR A 277 0.58 1.74 -14.79
N TYR A 278 -0.41 1.55 -13.93
CA TYR A 278 -1.83 1.69 -14.31
C TYR A 278 -2.12 3.12 -14.78
N ALA A 279 -1.61 4.14 -14.07
CA ALA A 279 -1.75 5.53 -14.49
C ALA A 279 -1.17 5.76 -15.90
N LYS A 280 0.01 5.20 -16.19
CA LYS A 280 0.61 5.23 -17.54
C LYS A 280 -0.30 4.58 -18.58
N LEU A 281 -0.88 3.42 -18.30
CA LEU A 281 -1.80 2.73 -19.21
C LEU A 281 -3.10 3.53 -19.41
N LEU A 282 -3.55 4.30 -18.41
CA LEU A 282 -4.70 5.21 -18.51
C LEU A 282 -4.37 6.55 -19.17
N GLY A 283 -3.18 6.71 -19.74
CA GLY A 283 -2.80 7.87 -20.56
C GLY A 283 -1.99 8.93 -19.83
N LEU A 284 -1.58 8.72 -18.55
CA LEU A 284 -0.70 9.66 -17.87
C LEU A 284 0.70 9.65 -18.52
N PRO A 285 1.30 10.80 -18.86
CA PRO A 285 2.64 10.87 -19.44
C PRO A 285 3.72 10.54 -18.41
N VAL A 286 3.94 9.27 -18.17
CA VAL A 286 4.99 8.75 -17.28
C VAL A 286 6.17 8.29 -18.12
N LYS A 287 7.35 8.88 -17.89
CA LYS A 287 8.60 8.49 -18.57
C LYS A 287 9.10 7.16 -18.02
N HIS A 288 9.45 7.17 -16.72
CA HIS A 288 9.92 6.00 -16.00
C HIS A 288 9.28 5.90 -14.62
N LEU A 289 9.19 4.67 -14.13
CA LEU A 289 8.83 4.31 -12.78
C LEU A 289 10.05 3.65 -12.14
N VAL A 290 10.62 4.25 -11.10
CA VAL A 290 11.87 3.79 -10.52
C VAL A 290 11.59 3.02 -9.23
N VAL A 291 11.88 1.74 -9.24
CA VAL A 291 11.82 0.86 -8.06
C VAL A 291 13.01 1.16 -7.16
N ALA A 292 12.76 1.66 -5.97
CA ALA A 292 13.77 1.83 -4.93
C ALA A 292 13.57 0.78 -3.84
N SER A 293 14.55 -0.09 -3.65
CA SER A 293 14.54 -1.15 -2.65
C SER A 293 15.44 -0.82 -1.47
N ASP A 294 15.20 -1.45 -0.33
CA ASP A 294 16.15 -1.53 0.78
C ASP A 294 17.11 -2.72 0.62
N LYS A 295 17.71 -3.18 1.71
CA LYS A 295 18.64 -4.32 1.73
C LYS A 295 17.97 -5.64 1.30
N ASN A 296 16.64 -5.77 1.42
CA ASN A 296 15.87 -6.88 0.86
C ASN A 296 15.58 -6.64 -0.63
N ASN A 297 16.63 -6.48 -1.41
CA ASN A 297 16.65 -5.96 -2.77
C ASN A 297 16.26 -6.98 -3.86
N VAL A 298 15.31 -7.87 -3.57
CA VAL A 298 14.86 -8.92 -4.52
C VAL A 298 14.35 -8.33 -5.84
N LEU A 299 13.70 -7.16 -5.79
CA LEU A 299 13.20 -6.47 -6.99
C LEU A 299 14.34 -5.87 -7.83
N PHE A 300 15.37 -5.32 -7.18
CA PHE A 300 16.56 -4.84 -7.87
C PHE A 300 17.26 -5.96 -8.64
N ASP A 301 17.47 -7.10 -7.98
CA ASP A 301 18.10 -8.27 -8.62
C ASP A 301 17.24 -8.79 -9.78
N PHE A 302 15.91 -8.88 -9.59
CA PHE A 302 14.97 -9.29 -10.63
C PHE A 302 15.02 -8.37 -11.85
N LEU A 303 14.88 -7.06 -11.65
CA LEU A 303 14.88 -6.10 -12.76
C LEU A 303 16.21 -6.04 -13.50
N THR A 304 17.31 -6.30 -12.79
CA THR A 304 18.67 -6.34 -13.37
C THR A 304 18.92 -7.64 -14.12
N SER A 305 18.61 -8.80 -13.52
CA SER A 305 18.97 -10.12 -14.06
C SER A 305 17.87 -10.79 -14.90
N GLY A 306 16.59 -10.50 -14.63
CA GLY A 306 15.45 -11.24 -15.16
C GLY A 306 15.07 -12.46 -14.32
N THR A 307 15.83 -12.78 -13.28
CA THR A 307 15.58 -13.90 -12.36
C THR A 307 15.03 -13.39 -11.05
N TYR A 308 13.84 -13.84 -10.67
CA TYR A 308 13.26 -13.63 -9.34
C TYR A 308 13.62 -14.81 -8.44
N ASN A 309 14.28 -14.56 -7.31
CA ASN A 309 14.69 -15.59 -6.37
C ASN A 309 14.42 -15.18 -4.93
N ARG A 310 13.48 -15.89 -4.26
CA ARG A 310 13.13 -15.69 -2.84
C ARG A 310 14.02 -16.47 -1.87
N GLN A 311 14.85 -17.39 -2.35
CA GLN A 311 15.78 -18.18 -1.54
C GLN A 311 17.02 -17.36 -1.21
N ARG A 312 16.86 -16.40 -0.31
CA ARG A 312 17.88 -15.45 0.11
C ARG A 312 17.71 -15.08 1.57
N PRO A 313 18.75 -14.55 2.24
CA PRO A 313 18.60 -14.05 3.60
C PRO A 313 17.55 -12.95 3.69
N PHE A 314 16.74 -13.00 4.74
CA PHE A 314 15.83 -11.91 5.12
C PHE A 314 16.53 -11.00 6.10
N PHE A 315 16.45 -9.69 5.90
CA PHE A 315 17.01 -8.69 6.77
C PHE A 315 15.87 -7.86 7.38
N GLN A 316 15.90 -7.70 8.69
CA GLN A 316 15.06 -6.73 9.36
C GLN A 316 15.76 -5.38 9.29
N THR A 317 15.16 -4.39 8.62
CA THR A 317 15.77 -3.10 8.34
C THR A 317 15.07 -1.97 9.09
N ILE A 318 15.61 -0.75 8.97
CA ILE A 318 14.99 0.48 9.49
C ILE A 318 13.85 0.99 8.60
N SER A 319 13.58 0.35 7.45
CA SER A 319 12.47 0.61 6.54
C SER A 319 11.49 -0.58 6.45
N PRO A 320 10.85 -0.99 7.57
CA PRO A 320 10.20 -2.29 7.72
C PRO A 320 9.03 -2.54 6.77
N SER A 321 8.41 -1.52 6.21
CA SER A 321 7.33 -1.69 5.23
C SER A 321 7.81 -2.21 3.87
N MET A 322 9.13 -2.21 3.63
CA MET A 322 9.79 -2.71 2.42
C MET A 322 10.48 -4.07 2.66
N ASP A 323 10.54 -4.56 3.90
CA ASP A 323 11.13 -5.85 4.25
C ASP A 323 10.30 -6.99 3.70
N ILE A 324 10.60 -7.43 2.46
CA ILE A 324 9.89 -8.50 1.76
C ILE A 324 10.86 -9.40 0.99
N LEU A 325 10.49 -10.68 0.85
CA LEU A 325 11.11 -11.63 -0.08
C LEU A 325 10.18 -11.99 -1.24
N ILE A 326 8.87 -11.78 -1.08
CA ILE A 326 7.86 -11.99 -2.12
C ILE A 326 7.12 -10.69 -2.35
N SER A 327 7.30 -10.12 -3.53
CA SER A 327 6.63 -8.90 -3.97
C SER A 327 5.33 -9.27 -4.68
N SER A 328 4.22 -9.24 -3.95
CA SER A 328 2.96 -9.87 -4.35
C SER A 328 2.33 -9.28 -5.63
N ASN A 329 2.37 -7.95 -5.81
CA ASN A 329 1.75 -7.33 -6.98
C ASN A 329 2.63 -7.36 -8.25
N LEU A 330 3.86 -7.86 -8.13
CA LEU A 330 4.72 -8.09 -9.30
C LEU A 330 4.04 -9.02 -10.31
N GLU A 331 3.25 -9.98 -9.84
CA GLU A 331 2.47 -10.89 -10.67
C GLU A 331 1.53 -10.14 -11.64
N ARG A 332 0.87 -9.06 -11.19
CA ARG A 332 0.03 -8.23 -12.07
C ARG A 332 0.84 -7.51 -13.14
N MET A 333 2.01 -6.99 -12.80
CA MET A 333 2.91 -6.37 -13.79
C MET A 333 3.35 -7.40 -14.82
N LEU A 334 3.76 -8.58 -14.40
CA LEU A 334 4.14 -9.67 -15.31
C LEU A 334 2.99 -10.06 -16.25
N TYR A 335 1.75 -10.11 -15.75
CA TYR A 335 0.58 -10.37 -16.57
C TYR A 335 0.44 -9.39 -17.74
N TYR A 336 0.48 -8.08 -17.48
CA TYR A 336 0.40 -7.10 -18.56
C TYR A 336 1.63 -7.08 -19.47
N MET A 337 2.82 -7.35 -18.94
CA MET A 337 4.05 -7.40 -19.72
C MET A 337 4.18 -8.65 -20.62
N SER A 338 3.49 -9.72 -20.27
CA SER A 338 3.39 -10.96 -21.05
C SER A 338 2.31 -10.90 -22.15
N ASP A 339 1.76 -9.72 -22.44
CA ASP A 339 0.61 -9.58 -23.32
C ASP A 339 -0.62 -10.39 -22.85
N LYS A 340 -0.82 -10.44 -21.50
CA LYS A 340 -1.93 -11.09 -20.81
C LYS A 340 -1.92 -12.62 -20.90
N ASP A 341 -0.75 -13.23 -20.95
CA ASP A 341 -0.58 -14.70 -21.00
C ASP A 341 -0.73 -15.35 -19.62
N THR A 342 -1.96 -15.75 -19.26
CA THR A 342 -2.26 -16.41 -17.99
C THR A 342 -1.52 -17.74 -17.79
N ARG A 343 -1.16 -18.46 -18.88
CA ARG A 343 -0.44 -19.73 -18.78
C ARG A 343 1.01 -19.50 -18.38
N LEU A 344 1.65 -18.48 -18.98
CA LEU A 344 3.01 -18.08 -18.57
C LEU A 344 3.02 -17.66 -17.11
N ILE A 345 2.05 -16.81 -16.68
CA ILE A 345 1.98 -16.35 -15.29
C ILE A 345 1.77 -17.52 -14.33
N SER A 346 0.84 -18.44 -14.64
CA SER A 346 0.62 -19.64 -13.84
C SER A 346 1.90 -20.48 -13.71
N MET A 347 2.66 -20.65 -14.78
CA MET A 347 3.94 -21.35 -14.78
C MET A 347 4.97 -20.66 -13.86
N LEU A 348 5.17 -19.34 -14.02
CA LEU A 348 6.14 -18.58 -13.21
C LEU A 348 5.79 -18.63 -11.72
N MET A 349 4.50 -18.55 -11.37
CA MET A 349 4.06 -18.60 -9.97
C MET A 349 4.18 -20.02 -9.38
N ASN A 350 3.98 -21.06 -10.20
CA ASN A 350 4.25 -22.44 -9.80
C ASN A 350 5.76 -22.67 -9.56
N ASP A 351 6.63 -22.16 -10.43
CA ASP A 351 8.08 -22.23 -10.25
C ASP A 351 8.51 -21.50 -8.96
N LEU A 352 7.96 -20.32 -8.70
CA LEU A 352 8.20 -19.61 -7.44
C LEU A 352 7.77 -20.41 -6.21
N SER A 353 6.63 -21.08 -6.30
CA SER A 353 6.11 -21.92 -5.22
C SER A 353 6.98 -23.15 -4.96
N GLN A 354 7.34 -23.89 -6.02
CA GLN A 354 8.04 -25.19 -5.96
C GLN A 354 9.56 -25.02 -5.76
N TRP A 355 10.15 -24.08 -6.50
CA TRP A 355 11.62 -23.94 -6.59
C TRP A 355 12.12 -22.66 -5.90
N GLY A 356 11.22 -21.77 -5.48
CA GLY A 356 11.58 -20.50 -4.85
C GLY A 356 12.12 -19.44 -5.82
N ALA A 357 12.14 -19.73 -7.12
CA ALA A 357 12.65 -18.83 -8.15
C ALA A 357 11.96 -19.04 -9.50
N TYR A 358 11.98 -18.02 -10.35
CA TYR A 358 11.60 -18.10 -11.76
C TYR A 358 12.46 -17.16 -12.62
N GLU A 359 12.50 -17.42 -13.92
CA GLU A 359 13.18 -16.57 -14.92
C GLU A 359 12.16 -16.06 -15.94
N VAL A 360 12.22 -14.77 -16.24
CA VAL A 360 11.36 -14.11 -17.22
C VAL A 360 12.05 -14.06 -18.57
N PRO A 361 11.37 -14.39 -19.69
CA PRO A 361 11.96 -14.32 -21.03
C PRO A 361 12.53 -12.95 -21.36
N GLU A 362 13.73 -12.91 -21.97
CA GLU A 362 14.43 -11.64 -22.28
C GLU A 362 13.60 -10.64 -23.12
N PRO A 363 12.77 -11.04 -24.10
CA PRO A 363 11.90 -10.08 -24.79
C PRO A 363 10.93 -9.35 -23.88
N MET A 364 10.41 -10.06 -22.85
CA MET A 364 9.54 -9.48 -21.83
C MET A 364 10.35 -8.59 -20.87
N MET A 365 11.55 -9.02 -20.45
CA MET A 365 12.44 -8.20 -19.63
C MET A 365 12.84 -6.88 -20.32
N LYS A 366 13.01 -6.89 -21.63
CA LYS A 366 13.27 -5.67 -22.40
C LYS A 366 12.09 -4.68 -22.32
N LYS A 367 10.84 -5.16 -22.41
CA LYS A 367 9.65 -4.34 -22.19
C LYS A 367 9.62 -3.77 -20.76
N ILE A 368 9.87 -4.61 -19.76
CA ILE A 368 9.88 -4.22 -18.36
C ILE A 368 10.92 -3.10 -18.13
N ARG A 369 12.16 -3.31 -18.54
CA ARG A 369 13.26 -2.34 -18.38
C ARG A 369 13.07 -1.04 -19.16
N SER A 370 12.23 -1.01 -20.18
CA SER A 370 11.89 0.24 -20.88
C SER A 370 10.96 1.17 -20.09
N ILE A 371 10.32 0.65 -19.03
CA ILE A 371 9.37 1.40 -18.19
C ILE A 371 9.91 1.53 -16.77
N PHE A 372 10.50 0.46 -16.22
CA PHE A 372 10.94 0.39 -14.84
C PHE A 372 12.46 0.53 -14.73
N GLY A 373 12.88 1.60 -14.02
CA GLY A 373 14.23 1.72 -13.48
C GLY A 373 14.34 1.03 -12.12
N THR A 374 15.56 0.83 -11.61
CA THR A 374 15.76 0.22 -10.30
C THR A 374 17.03 0.65 -9.62
N GLY A 375 17.01 0.62 -8.29
CA GLY A 375 18.16 0.82 -7.41
C GLY A 375 17.84 0.32 -6.00
N TRP A 376 18.83 0.33 -5.12
CA TRP A 376 18.64 -0.04 -3.72
C TRP A 376 19.62 0.70 -2.81
N ALA A 377 19.28 0.80 -1.51
CA ALA A 377 20.10 1.42 -0.49
C ALA A 377 20.27 0.49 0.71
N ASP A 378 21.47 0.47 1.29
CA ASP A 378 21.69 -0.15 2.60
C ASP A 378 21.33 0.82 3.75
N GLU A 379 21.33 0.33 4.99
CA GLU A 379 20.93 1.13 6.14
C GLU A 379 21.84 2.34 6.41
N ASN A 380 23.14 2.26 6.09
CA ASN A 380 24.04 3.37 6.25
C ASN A 380 23.72 4.46 5.22
N GLN A 381 23.51 4.08 3.97
CA GLN A 381 23.07 4.96 2.90
C GLN A 381 21.72 5.62 3.21
N VAL A 382 20.77 4.87 3.78
CA VAL A 382 19.48 5.41 4.22
C VAL A 382 19.67 6.50 5.28
N ARG A 383 20.48 6.23 6.32
CA ARG A 383 20.77 7.22 7.37
C ARG A 383 21.49 8.46 6.82
N GLU A 384 22.47 8.27 5.94
CA GLU A 384 23.17 9.36 5.26
C GLU A 384 22.18 10.22 4.46
N MET A 385 21.22 9.62 3.78
CA MET A 385 20.22 10.34 2.96
C MET A 385 19.21 11.12 3.79
N ILE A 386 18.83 10.64 4.98
CA ILE A 386 18.00 11.44 5.91
C ILE A 386 18.75 12.73 6.29
N ALA A 387 20.02 12.61 6.67
CA ALA A 387 20.86 13.77 7.01
C ALA A 387 21.11 14.69 5.81
N ASP A 388 21.40 14.12 4.64
CA ASP A 388 21.66 14.87 3.42
C ASP A 388 20.44 15.68 2.96
N CYS A 389 19.26 15.06 2.96
CA CYS A 389 18.02 15.72 2.59
C CYS A 389 17.71 16.90 3.51
N TRP A 390 17.88 16.73 4.83
CA TRP A 390 17.71 17.81 5.78
C TRP A 390 18.73 18.94 5.56
N ASN A 391 20.01 18.61 5.44
CA ASN A 391 21.08 19.60 5.30
C ASN A 391 20.98 20.42 4.01
N LYS A 392 20.57 19.80 2.90
CA LYS A 392 20.47 20.44 1.59
C LYS A 392 19.14 21.13 1.34
N ASN A 393 18.04 20.49 1.75
CA ASN A 393 16.70 20.92 1.36
C ASN A 393 15.87 21.42 2.54
N HIS A 394 16.35 21.30 3.78
CA HIS A 394 15.57 21.56 4.99
C HIS A 394 14.23 20.80 5.01
N TYR A 395 14.26 19.56 4.45
CA TYR A 395 13.13 18.68 4.37
C TYR A 395 13.45 17.34 5.06
N VAL A 396 12.61 16.96 6.03
CA VAL A 396 12.79 15.73 6.82
C VAL A 396 12.07 14.59 6.14
N ILE A 397 12.78 13.49 5.87
CA ILE A 397 12.22 12.28 5.26
C ILE A 397 12.32 11.10 6.23
N ASP A 398 11.40 10.14 6.07
CA ASP A 398 11.43 8.86 6.77
C ASP A 398 12.39 7.85 6.10
N PRO A 399 12.76 6.74 6.76
CA PRO A 399 13.70 5.77 6.20
C PRO A 399 13.29 5.15 4.85
N HIS A 400 11.98 4.95 4.63
CA HIS A 400 11.50 4.41 3.34
C HIS A 400 11.71 5.44 2.22
N THR A 401 11.31 6.67 2.45
CA THR A 401 11.54 7.78 1.51
C THR A 401 13.03 7.98 1.24
N ALA A 402 13.88 7.78 2.26
CA ALA A 402 15.33 7.90 2.11
C ALA A 402 15.93 6.84 1.17
N CYS A 403 15.38 5.61 1.13
CA CYS A 403 15.76 4.64 0.09
C CYS A 403 15.50 5.20 -1.31
N GLY A 404 14.32 5.78 -1.53
CA GLY A 404 13.96 6.41 -2.81
C GLY A 404 14.83 7.62 -3.13
N TYR A 405 15.09 8.45 -2.13
CA TYR A 405 15.97 9.63 -2.30
C TYR A 405 17.40 9.22 -2.69
N TYR A 406 17.97 8.18 -2.04
CA TYR A 406 19.27 7.63 -2.43
C TYR A 406 19.29 7.19 -3.89
N VAL A 407 18.32 6.35 -4.30
CA VAL A 407 18.24 5.85 -5.67
C VAL A 407 18.10 7.01 -6.67
N MET A 408 17.26 7.99 -6.36
CA MET A 408 17.06 9.19 -7.18
C MET A 408 18.37 9.98 -7.37
N GLN A 409 19.21 10.10 -6.34
CA GLN A 409 20.49 10.79 -6.42
C GLN A 409 21.56 10.02 -7.24
N GLN A 410 21.43 8.69 -7.36
CA GLN A 410 22.34 7.87 -8.17
C GLN A 410 21.99 7.87 -9.66
N MET A 411 20.77 8.27 -10.02
CA MET A 411 20.30 8.24 -11.41
C MET A 411 20.69 9.51 -12.16
N PRO A 412 21.03 9.42 -13.46
CA PRO A 412 21.18 10.58 -14.31
C PRO A 412 19.90 11.44 -14.31
N ARG A 413 20.05 12.74 -14.13
CA ARG A 413 18.93 13.68 -14.17
C ARG A 413 18.75 14.23 -15.59
N ASP A 414 17.52 14.12 -16.11
CA ASP A 414 17.09 14.87 -17.30
C ASP A 414 16.45 16.19 -16.84
N PRO A 415 17.04 17.36 -17.13
CA PRO A 415 16.50 18.65 -16.68
C PRO A 415 15.10 18.97 -17.25
N LEU A 416 14.70 18.30 -18.33
CA LEU A 416 13.42 18.50 -18.98
C LEU A 416 12.31 17.58 -18.42
N THR A 417 12.66 16.61 -17.61
CA THR A 417 11.73 15.66 -17.02
C THR A 417 11.73 15.84 -15.49
N PRO A 418 10.67 16.42 -14.90
CA PRO A 418 10.55 16.50 -13.45
C PRO A 418 10.52 15.11 -12.83
N ARG A 419 11.22 14.94 -11.71
CA ARG A 419 11.19 13.74 -10.90
C ARG A 419 10.35 13.98 -9.65
N VAL A 420 9.48 13.03 -9.33
CA VAL A 420 8.65 13.05 -8.12
C VAL A 420 9.02 11.85 -7.26
N LEU A 421 9.59 12.11 -6.09
CA LEU A 421 9.85 11.11 -5.06
C LEU A 421 8.58 10.87 -4.25
N LEU A 422 8.14 9.64 -4.10
CA LEU A 422 7.02 9.30 -3.24
C LEU A 422 7.48 9.20 -1.78
N SER A 423 6.92 10.04 -0.92
CA SER A 423 7.15 10.01 0.53
C SER A 423 6.04 9.23 1.20
N THR A 424 6.35 7.98 1.55
CA THR A 424 5.35 6.96 1.88
C THR A 424 4.95 6.90 3.35
N ALA A 425 5.72 7.55 4.24
CA ALA A 425 5.41 7.63 5.66
C ALA A 425 5.91 8.94 6.27
N SER A 426 5.27 9.37 7.36
CA SER A 426 5.75 10.50 8.14
C SER A 426 7.05 10.15 8.87
N PRO A 427 8.07 11.03 8.90
CA PRO A 427 9.29 10.82 9.67
C PRO A 427 9.02 10.65 11.17
N TYR A 428 7.91 11.17 11.66
CA TYR A 428 7.46 11.03 13.05
C TYR A 428 6.97 9.63 13.42
N LYS A 429 6.84 8.71 12.49
CA LYS A 429 6.61 7.28 12.78
C LYS A 429 7.91 6.54 13.13
N PHE A 430 9.05 7.13 12.78
CA PHE A 430 10.38 6.58 12.98
C PHE A 430 11.30 7.60 13.65
N PRO A 431 10.84 8.31 14.72
CA PRO A 431 11.52 9.50 15.21
C PRO A 431 12.90 9.18 15.77
N ARG A 432 13.10 7.99 16.36
CA ARG A 432 14.40 7.53 16.87
C ARG A 432 15.44 7.42 15.75
N VAL A 433 15.11 6.70 14.69
CA VAL A 433 16.00 6.50 13.53
C VAL A 433 16.32 7.83 12.86
N VAL A 434 15.32 8.70 12.72
CA VAL A 434 15.49 10.04 12.12
C VAL A 434 16.42 10.90 13.01
N ASN A 435 16.20 10.91 14.33
CA ASN A 435 17.06 11.65 15.26
C ASN A 435 18.52 11.15 15.22
N GLU A 436 18.73 9.84 15.29
CA GLU A 436 20.07 9.22 15.15
C GLU A 436 20.76 9.68 13.86
N SER A 437 20.02 9.67 12.74
CA SER A 437 20.55 10.07 11.43
C SER A 437 20.91 11.55 11.38
N LEU A 438 20.18 12.40 12.08
CA LEU A 438 20.44 13.83 12.18
C LEU A 438 21.46 14.22 13.26
N GLY A 439 21.99 13.24 14.00
CA GLY A 439 22.89 13.48 15.14
C GLY A 439 22.20 14.12 16.35
N LEU A 440 20.90 13.94 16.50
CA LEU A 440 20.08 14.42 17.61
C LEU A 440 19.97 13.36 18.70
N ASP A 441 19.49 13.77 19.89
CA ASP A 441 19.23 12.84 20.98
C ASP A 441 18.10 11.87 20.61
N ALA A 442 18.37 10.57 20.75
CA ALA A 442 17.45 9.47 20.46
C ALA A 442 17.32 8.51 21.66
N SER A 443 17.77 8.89 22.85
CA SER A 443 17.81 8.03 24.05
C SER A 443 16.48 7.90 24.77
N GLY A 444 15.54 8.83 24.55
CA GLY A 444 14.23 8.86 25.19
C GLY A 444 13.19 7.88 24.59
N THR A 445 11.94 8.00 25.00
CA THR A 445 10.79 7.36 24.35
C THR A 445 10.61 7.87 22.91
N ASP A 446 9.80 7.19 22.12
CA ASP A 446 9.49 7.67 20.76
C ASP A 446 8.82 9.05 20.78
N PHE A 447 8.03 9.37 21.81
CA PHE A 447 7.38 10.68 21.97
C PHE A 447 8.39 11.78 22.33
N GLU A 448 9.34 11.50 23.22
CA GLU A 448 10.46 12.40 23.51
C GLU A 448 11.33 12.62 22.26
N CYS A 449 11.56 11.58 21.47
CA CYS A 449 12.24 11.70 20.17
C CYS A 449 11.44 12.57 19.18
N MET A 450 10.11 12.51 19.17
CA MET A 450 9.27 13.42 18.35
C MET A 450 9.46 14.89 18.78
N ASP A 451 9.55 15.17 20.08
CA ASP A 451 9.79 16.53 20.59
C ASP A 451 11.17 17.07 20.21
N VAL A 452 12.19 16.21 20.31
CA VAL A 452 13.56 16.55 19.90
C VAL A 452 13.58 16.86 18.40
N LEU A 453 12.96 16.03 17.58
CA LEU A 453 12.87 16.21 16.12
C LEU A 453 12.13 17.51 15.77
N ALA A 454 10.96 17.74 16.34
CA ALA A 454 10.14 18.93 16.10
C ALA A 454 10.91 20.21 16.46
N LYS A 455 11.58 20.24 17.61
CA LYS A 455 12.38 21.39 18.07
C LYS A 455 13.58 21.65 17.16
N ALA A 456 14.26 20.60 16.71
CA ALA A 456 15.47 20.74 15.88
C ALA A 456 15.16 21.16 14.45
N THR A 457 14.03 20.72 13.90
CA THR A 457 13.68 20.92 12.49
C THR A 457 12.63 22.01 12.27
N GLY A 458 11.95 22.45 13.32
CA GLY A 458 10.82 23.40 13.20
C GLY A 458 9.58 22.78 12.55
N THR A 459 9.54 21.47 12.39
CA THR A 459 8.37 20.73 11.88
C THR A 459 7.43 20.32 13.03
N THR A 460 6.25 19.82 12.72
CA THR A 460 5.25 19.43 13.73
C THR A 460 4.89 17.96 13.58
N ALA A 461 4.90 17.23 14.69
CA ALA A 461 4.42 15.86 14.71
C ALA A 461 2.91 15.82 14.40
N PRO A 462 2.45 14.89 13.53
CA PRO A 462 1.01 14.71 13.27
C PRO A 462 0.23 14.51 14.57
N ALA A 463 -0.90 15.22 14.72
CA ALA A 463 -1.72 15.17 15.94
C ALA A 463 -2.18 13.73 16.27
N ALA A 464 -2.47 12.94 15.23
CA ALA A 464 -2.84 11.53 15.37
C ALA A 464 -1.73 10.66 15.97
N LEU A 465 -0.44 10.97 15.70
CA LEU A 465 0.69 10.28 16.32
C LEU A 465 0.94 10.81 17.74
N ARG A 466 0.90 12.11 17.92
CA ARG A 466 1.15 12.73 19.24
C ARG A 466 0.10 12.34 20.28
N GLY A 467 -1.16 12.21 19.86
CA GLY A 467 -2.26 11.80 20.75
C GLY A 467 -2.13 10.39 21.32
N LEU A 468 -1.31 9.52 20.72
CA LEU A 468 -1.10 8.15 21.20
C LEU A 468 -0.44 8.08 22.57
N GLU A 469 0.34 9.09 22.96
CA GLU A 469 1.02 9.13 24.26
C GLU A 469 0.05 9.06 25.44
N THR A 470 -1.14 9.62 25.26
CA THR A 470 -2.18 9.72 26.32
C THR A 470 -3.45 8.94 25.99
N ALA A 471 -3.45 8.18 24.89
CA ALA A 471 -4.61 7.40 24.47
C ALA A 471 -4.76 6.15 25.33
N ASP A 472 -6.00 5.80 25.67
CA ASP A 472 -6.32 4.59 26.43
C ASP A 472 -6.08 3.34 25.59
N VAL A 473 -5.32 2.39 26.11
CA VAL A 473 -5.15 1.07 25.51
C VAL A 473 -6.46 0.29 25.65
N ARG A 474 -7.03 -0.10 24.51
CA ARG A 474 -8.31 -0.86 24.46
C ARG A 474 -8.11 -2.35 24.26
N PHE A 475 -7.00 -2.75 23.65
CA PHE A 475 -6.72 -4.14 23.29
C PHE A 475 -5.40 -4.58 23.91
N ASP A 476 -5.49 -5.57 24.80
CA ASP A 476 -4.38 -6.21 25.50
C ASP A 476 -4.38 -7.75 25.32
N ASN A 477 -5.16 -8.23 24.34
CA ASN A 477 -5.27 -9.66 24.06
C ASN A 477 -3.95 -10.21 23.51
N VAL A 478 -3.53 -11.36 24.05
CA VAL A 478 -2.37 -12.12 23.59
C VAL A 478 -2.76 -13.58 23.43
N VAL A 479 -2.46 -14.18 22.28
CA VAL A 479 -2.74 -15.60 22.02
C VAL A 479 -1.49 -16.31 21.49
N GLU A 480 -1.48 -17.64 21.65
CA GLU A 480 -0.55 -18.50 20.91
C GLU A 480 -0.99 -18.58 19.44
N ILE A 481 -0.10 -19.00 18.53
CA ILE A 481 -0.40 -19.14 17.09
C ILE A 481 -1.66 -19.99 16.84
N ASP A 482 -1.81 -21.08 17.60
CA ASP A 482 -2.97 -22.00 17.47
C ASP A 482 -4.28 -21.41 18.04
N GLY A 483 -4.20 -20.33 18.81
CA GLY A 483 -5.37 -19.62 19.35
C GLY A 483 -5.96 -18.58 18.39
N MET A 484 -5.29 -18.27 17.29
CA MET A 484 -5.73 -17.22 16.35
C MET A 484 -7.08 -17.51 15.69
N GLU A 485 -7.34 -18.77 15.32
CA GLU A 485 -8.62 -19.19 14.72
C GLU A 485 -9.79 -18.95 15.68
N GLY A 486 -9.67 -19.42 16.93
CA GLY A 486 -10.71 -19.20 17.95
C GLY A 486 -10.95 -17.72 18.26
N PHE A 487 -9.93 -16.88 18.15
CA PHE A 487 -10.07 -15.43 18.30
C PHE A 487 -10.89 -14.83 17.15
N VAL A 488 -10.67 -15.29 15.90
CA VAL A 488 -11.45 -14.85 14.74
C VAL A 488 -12.91 -15.28 14.85
N GLU A 489 -13.18 -16.54 15.27
CA GLU A 489 -14.57 -17.00 15.50
C GLU A 489 -15.28 -16.16 16.58
N GLN A 490 -14.60 -15.83 17.67
CA GLN A 490 -15.19 -14.99 18.70
C GLN A 490 -15.48 -13.57 18.20
N ALA A 491 -14.56 -12.99 17.42
CA ALA A 491 -14.77 -11.69 16.81
C ALA A 491 -15.93 -11.68 15.80
N ALA A 492 -16.08 -12.74 15.01
CA ALA A 492 -17.18 -12.89 14.06
C ALA A 492 -18.55 -12.99 14.76
N LYS A 493 -18.64 -13.71 15.88
CA LYS A 493 -19.87 -13.80 16.68
C LYS A 493 -20.30 -12.49 17.33
N ALA A 494 -19.36 -11.57 17.52
CA ALA A 494 -19.61 -10.25 18.10
C ALA A 494 -19.92 -9.17 17.04
N LEU A 495 -19.75 -9.47 15.77
CA LEU A 495 -20.00 -8.58 14.65
C LEU A 495 -21.49 -8.53 14.28
#